data_a9f6edd7a71097cfdffbb7beea1014b8
#
_entry.id   a9f6edd7a71097cfdffbb7beea1014b8
#
_cell.length_a   1.000
_cell.length_b   1.000
_cell.length_c   1.000
_cell.angle_alpha   90.00
_cell.angle_beta   90.00
_cell.angle_gamma   90.00
#
_symmetry.space_group_name_H-M   'P 1'
#
loop_
_entity.id
_entity.type
_entity.pdbx_description
1 polymer ?
#
loop_
_entity_poly.entity_id
_entity_poly.type
_entity_poly.pdbx_seq_one_letter_code
_entity_poly.pdbx_strand_id
1 'polypeptide(L)'
;MRRLKVKSSKKPLLTLTRSHQWTGKMVYILAANKFHKYKNGRSRILYIGTTKKGGNRPAASAVNKASEAFYKLRGVRTIDVHIVTCAPRKAMQTWKQLESALLDVFRNKYFQLPRYNKVRPTAREGLFSTKALDKIISEFHL
;
A
#
# COMPACT_ATOMS: atom_id res chain seq x y z
N MET A 1 -10.89 8.46 50.43
CA MET A 1 -11.06 7.99 49.04
C MET A 1 -9.84 7.15 48.61
N ARG A 2 -10.08 5.97 48.10
CA ARG A 2 -8.99 5.07 47.65
C ARG A 2 -8.42 5.56 46.34
N ARG A 3 -7.10 5.80 46.29
CA ARG A 3 -6.44 6.23 45.02
C ARG A 3 -6.37 5.08 44.02
N LEU A 4 -6.64 5.37 42.78
CA LEU A 4 -6.53 4.39 41.69
C LEU A 4 -5.07 4.17 41.30
N LYS A 5 -4.70 2.92 41.05
CA LYS A 5 -3.36 2.56 40.59
C LYS A 5 -3.19 2.97 39.10
N VAL A 6 -2.07 3.59 38.82
CA VAL A 6 -1.67 3.95 37.45
C VAL A 6 -0.56 3.01 37.01
N LYS A 7 -0.64 2.54 35.77
CA LYS A 7 0.38 1.69 35.15
C LYS A 7 0.78 2.32 33.81
N SER A 8 2.03 2.20 33.48
CA SER A 8 2.58 2.58 32.18
C SER A 8 3.28 1.39 31.55
N SER A 9 3.20 1.24 30.23
CA SER A 9 3.99 0.22 29.53
C SER A 9 5.47 0.61 29.55
N LYS A 10 6.36 -0.34 29.81
CA LYS A 10 7.81 -0.12 29.76
C LYS A 10 8.30 0.00 28.30
N LYS A 11 7.63 -0.66 27.38
CA LYS A 11 7.89 -0.62 25.94
C LYS A 11 6.74 0.11 25.24
N PRO A 12 7.00 0.86 24.18
CA PRO A 12 5.91 1.49 23.43
C PRO A 12 5.02 0.43 22.79
N LEU A 13 3.72 0.71 22.75
CA LEU A 13 2.75 -0.14 22.02
C LEU A 13 3.05 -0.13 20.52
N LEU A 14 3.46 1.00 20.00
CA LEU A 14 3.71 1.23 18.57
C LEU A 14 4.84 2.22 18.39
N THR A 15 5.73 1.94 17.47
CA THR A 15 6.77 2.86 17.01
C THR A 15 6.66 3.04 15.51
N LEU A 16 6.61 4.29 15.05
CA LEU A 16 6.58 4.63 13.64
C LEU A 16 7.93 5.21 13.23
N THR A 17 8.56 4.60 12.23
CA THR A 17 9.87 5.03 11.73
C THR A 17 9.78 5.33 10.23
N ARG A 18 10.35 6.46 9.82
CA ARG A 18 10.53 6.81 8.41
C ARG A 18 11.99 6.57 8.02
N SER A 19 12.24 5.65 7.10
CA SER A 19 13.59 5.29 6.67
C SER A 19 14.22 6.36 5.79
N HIS A 20 13.44 6.98 4.89
CA HIS A 20 13.90 8.06 4.00
C HIS A 20 12.71 8.84 3.45
N GLN A 21 13.00 9.98 2.82
CA GLN A 21 11.98 10.80 2.15
C GLN A 21 12.10 10.66 0.63
N TRP A 22 10.95 10.57 -0.01
CA TRP A 22 10.83 10.65 -1.46
C TRP A 22 10.05 11.90 -1.86
N THR A 23 10.51 12.56 -2.91
CA THR A 23 9.84 13.72 -3.49
C THR A 23 9.29 13.36 -4.86
N GLY A 24 8.27 14.11 -5.30
CA GLY A 24 7.67 13.93 -6.61
C GLY A 24 6.43 13.05 -6.61
N LYS A 25 5.97 12.77 -7.80
CA LYS A 25 4.75 12.00 -8.04
C LYS A 25 5.09 10.51 -8.13
N MET A 26 4.39 9.71 -7.38
CA MET A 26 4.70 8.29 -7.24
C MET A 26 3.46 7.46 -6.91
N VAL A 27 3.55 6.18 -7.19
CA VAL A 27 2.65 5.16 -6.65
C VAL A 27 3.27 4.58 -5.38
N TYR A 28 2.47 4.25 -4.41
CA TYR A 28 2.91 3.54 -3.21
C TYR A 28 2.05 2.31 -2.96
N ILE A 29 2.70 1.27 -2.44
CA ILE A 29 2.09 0.00 -2.10
C ILE A 29 2.23 -0.20 -0.60
N LEU A 30 1.10 -0.43 0.08
CA LEU A 30 1.10 -0.81 1.50
C LEU A 30 1.04 -2.32 1.60
N ALA A 31 2.06 -2.90 2.21
CA ALA A 31 2.16 -4.33 2.42
C ALA A 31 2.28 -4.66 3.92
N ALA A 32 1.54 -5.67 4.35
CA ALA A 32 1.61 -6.17 5.72
C ALA A 32 2.72 -7.23 5.88
N ASN A 33 3.10 -7.52 7.13
CA ASN A 33 3.98 -8.64 7.45
C ASN A 33 3.33 -10.00 7.20
N LYS A 34 2.01 -10.04 7.03
CA LYS A 34 1.20 -11.24 6.93
C LYS A 34 0.42 -11.25 5.63
N PHE A 35 0.23 -12.45 5.05
CA PHE A 35 -0.61 -12.63 3.88
C PHE A 35 -2.08 -12.40 4.19
N HIS A 36 -2.74 -11.67 3.31
CA HIS A 36 -4.19 -11.57 3.27
C HIS A 36 -4.74 -12.48 2.18
N LYS A 37 -5.80 -13.24 2.51
CA LYS A 37 -6.44 -14.15 1.55
C LYS A 37 -7.39 -13.36 0.65
N TYR A 38 -7.17 -13.48 -0.66
CA TYR A 38 -8.03 -12.93 -1.70
C TYR A 38 -8.83 -14.05 -2.37
N LYS A 39 -9.75 -13.69 -3.25
CA LYS A 39 -10.59 -14.67 -3.95
C LYS A 39 -9.78 -15.70 -4.73
N ASN A 40 -8.65 -15.30 -5.29
CA ASN A 40 -7.74 -16.18 -6.01
C ASN A 40 -6.32 -16.03 -5.49
N GLY A 41 -6.01 -16.72 -4.38
CA GLY A 41 -4.68 -16.70 -3.80
C GLY A 41 -4.53 -15.72 -2.63
N ARG A 42 -3.31 -15.35 -2.33
CA ARG A 42 -2.96 -14.52 -1.18
C ARG A 42 -1.84 -13.52 -1.53
N SER A 43 -1.86 -12.39 -0.90
CA SER A 43 -0.84 -11.35 -1.04
C SER A 43 -0.70 -10.55 0.24
N ARG A 44 0.48 -9.98 0.47
CA ARG A 44 0.71 -9.04 1.56
C ARG A 44 0.22 -7.62 1.22
N ILE A 45 -0.08 -7.35 -0.04
CA ILE A 45 -0.56 -6.03 -0.47
C ILE A 45 -1.97 -5.79 0.09
N LEU A 46 -2.13 -4.65 0.77
CA LEU A 46 -3.42 -4.21 1.31
C LEU A 46 -3.97 -2.96 0.62
N TYR A 47 -3.11 -2.17 -0.02
CA TYR A 47 -3.50 -0.93 -0.66
C TYR A 47 -2.47 -0.48 -1.70
N ILE A 48 -2.95 0.09 -2.80
CA ILE A 48 -2.14 0.76 -3.82
C ILE A 48 -2.71 2.16 -4.02
N GLY A 49 -1.87 3.18 -3.90
CA GLY A 49 -2.29 4.56 -4.01
C GLY A 49 -1.28 5.45 -4.72
N THR A 50 -1.67 6.69 -4.97
CA THR A 50 -0.79 7.70 -5.58
C THR A 50 -0.63 8.92 -4.70
N THR A 51 0.44 9.67 -4.95
CA THR A 51 0.63 10.99 -4.41
C THR A 51 0.45 12.04 -5.51
N LYS A 52 -0.14 13.18 -5.16
CA LYS A 52 -0.17 14.36 -6.04
C LYS A 52 0.97 15.33 -5.70
N LYS A 53 1.45 15.35 -4.45
CA LYS A 53 2.35 16.37 -3.89
C LYS A 53 3.58 15.80 -3.16
N GLY A 54 4.03 14.59 -3.50
CA GLY A 54 5.27 14.05 -2.94
C GLY A 54 5.15 13.35 -1.59
N GLY A 55 6.27 13.17 -0.91
CA GLY A 55 6.56 12.16 0.09
C GLY A 55 5.78 12.13 1.40
N ASN A 56 4.99 13.16 1.74
CA ASN A 56 4.23 13.13 3.00
C ASN A 56 2.95 12.30 2.90
N ARG A 57 2.34 12.20 1.71
CA ARG A 57 1.09 11.47 1.53
C ARG A 57 1.20 9.96 1.73
N PRO A 58 2.25 9.26 1.26
CA PRO A 58 2.40 7.84 1.58
C PRO A 58 2.43 7.57 3.07
N ALA A 59 3.13 8.42 3.86
CA ALA A 59 3.18 8.28 5.30
C ALA A 59 1.80 8.50 5.95
N ALA A 60 1.06 9.52 5.54
CA ALA A 60 -0.29 9.78 6.05
C ALA A 60 -1.26 8.64 5.72
N SER A 61 -1.24 8.16 4.48
CA SER A 61 -2.05 6.99 4.08
C SER A 61 -1.66 5.73 4.84
N ALA A 62 -0.37 5.50 5.03
CA ALA A 62 0.13 4.36 5.79
C ALA A 62 -0.39 4.36 7.23
N VAL A 63 -0.34 5.52 7.90
CA VAL A 63 -0.85 5.66 9.27
C VAL A 63 -2.36 5.35 9.33
N ASN A 64 -3.14 5.90 8.41
CA ASN A 64 -4.58 5.68 8.37
C ASN A 64 -4.94 4.21 8.09
N LYS A 65 -4.29 3.60 7.09
CA LYS A 65 -4.55 2.21 6.73
C LYS A 65 -3.98 1.23 7.76
N ALA A 66 -2.84 1.55 8.37
CA ALA A 66 -2.27 0.75 9.45
C ALA A 66 -3.19 0.71 10.67
N SER A 67 -3.78 1.83 11.04
CA SER A 67 -4.76 1.89 12.14
C SER A 67 -5.91 0.91 11.90
N GLU A 68 -6.51 0.89 10.70
CA GLU A 68 -7.54 -0.08 10.36
C GLU A 68 -7.01 -1.52 10.36
N ALA A 69 -5.85 -1.75 9.75
CA ALA A 69 -5.27 -3.09 9.62
C ALA A 69 -4.95 -3.70 10.98
N PHE A 70 -4.33 -2.94 11.88
CA PHE A 70 -4.01 -3.41 13.23
C PHE A 70 -5.26 -3.71 14.07
N TYR A 71 -6.33 -2.97 13.84
CA TYR A 71 -7.60 -3.19 14.52
C TYR A 71 -8.40 -4.36 13.94
N LYS A 72 -8.49 -4.46 12.61
CA LYS A 72 -9.38 -5.41 11.92
C LYS A 72 -8.70 -6.71 11.49
N LEU A 73 -7.40 -6.68 11.22
CA LEU A 73 -6.68 -7.83 10.70
C LEU A 73 -5.80 -8.47 11.77
N ARG A 74 -6.21 -9.64 12.21
CA ARG A 74 -5.48 -10.38 13.24
C ARG A 74 -4.06 -10.73 12.77
N GLY A 75 -3.08 -10.44 13.62
CA GLY A 75 -1.68 -10.81 13.38
C GLY A 75 -0.89 -9.84 12.49
N VAL A 76 -1.50 -8.75 12.03
CA VAL A 76 -0.76 -7.67 11.37
C VAL A 76 -0.02 -6.85 12.42
N ARG A 77 1.31 -6.82 12.32
CA ARG A 77 2.20 -6.12 13.25
C ARG A 77 3.02 -5.02 12.60
N THR A 78 3.24 -5.12 11.29
CA THR A 78 3.98 -4.12 10.52
C THR A 78 3.26 -3.83 9.21
N ILE A 79 3.32 -2.58 8.79
CA ILE A 79 2.92 -2.12 7.46
C ILE A 79 4.13 -1.44 6.85
N ASP A 80 4.58 -1.95 5.71
CA ASP A 80 5.64 -1.35 4.92
C ASP A 80 5.07 -0.55 3.77
N VAL A 81 5.68 0.57 3.45
CA VAL A 81 5.34 1.40 2.30
C VAL A 81 6.43 1.26 1.25
N HIS A 82 6.07 0.71 0.10
CA HIS A 82 6.96 0.57 -1.05
C HIS A 82 6.60 1.60 -2.11
N ILE A 83 7.60 2.17 -2.75
CA ILE A 83 7.43 3.20 -3.78
C ILE A 83 7.66 2.58 -5.16
N VAL A 84 6.77 2.90 -6.08
CA VAL A 84 6.90 2.55 -7.50
C VAL A 84 6.82 3.82 -8.32
N THR A 85 7.78 4.02 -9.19
CA THR A 85 7.85 5.20 -10.06
C THR A 85 7.90 4.78 -11.52
N CYS A 86 7.56 5.69 -12.40
CA CYS A 86 7.70 5.50 -13.84
C CYS A 86 8.21 6.78 -14.49
N ALA A 87 8.70 6.66 -15.72
CA ALA A 87 9.14 7.80 -16.50
C ALA A 87 7.99 8.77 -16.76
N PRO A 88 8.24 10.09 -16.71
CA PRO A 88 7.22 11.07 -17.07
C PRO A 88 6.99 11.08 -18.58
N ARG A 89 5.77 11.46 -18.98
CA ARG A 89 5.41 11.70 -20.36
C ARG A 89 4.63 13.01 -20.44
N LYS A 90 4.95 13.86 -21.41
CA LYS A 90 4.30 15.15 -21.61
C LYS A 90 2.79 14.99 -21.78
N ALA A 91 2.01 15.88 -21.16
CA ALA A 91 0.55 15.90 -21.19
C ALA A 91 -0.14 14.65 -20.65
N MET A 92 0.55 13.84 -19.85
CA MET A 92 -0.01 12.63 -19.24
C MET A 92 0.37 12.51 -17.77
N GLN A 93 -0.59 12.10 -16.95
CA GLN A 93 -0.37 11.79 -15.53
C GLN A 93 0.06 10.32 -15.40
N THR A 94 1.32 10.03 -15.74
CA THR A 94 1.84 8.66 -15.85
C THR A 94 1.76 7.88 -14.54
N TRP A 95 1.94 8.55 -13.38
CA TRP A 95 1.81 7.91 -12.08
C TRP A 95 0.37 7.43 -11.77
N LYS A 96 -0.66 8.15 -12.25
CA LYS A 96 -2.05 7.70 -12.13
C LYS A 96 -2.34 6.52 -13.03
N GLN A 97 -1.78 6.52 -14.25
CA GLN A 97 -1.86 5.40 -15.16
C GLN A 97 -1.14 4.17 -14.57
N LEU A 98 -0.01 4.37 -13.91
CA LEU A 98 0.73 3.29 -13.23
C LEU A 98 -0.08 2.69 -12.07
N GLU A 99 -0.71 3.53 -11.23
CA GLU A 99 -1.61 3.05 -10.18
C GLU A 99 -2.72 2.18 -10.78
N SER A 100 -3.41 2.69 -11.77
CA SER A 100 -4.51 1.98 -12.43
C SER A 100 -4.04 0.67 -13.06
N ALA A 101 -2.87 0.66 -13.69
CA ALA A 101 -2.29 -0.54 -14.29
C ALA A 101 -1.91 -1.59 -13.24
N LEU A 102 -1.33 -1.18 -12.12
CA LEU A 102 -1.00 -2.09 -11.01
C LEU A 102 -2.27 -2.66 -10.37
N LEU A 103 -3.29 -1.84 -10.16
CA LEU A 103 -4.59 -2.30 -9.64
C LEU A 103 -5.26 -3.29 -10.60
N ASP A 104 -5.14 -3.06 -11.89
CA ASP A 104 -5.69 -3.94 -12.91
C ASP A 104 -5.00 -5.31 -12.92
N VAL A 105 -3.67 -5.32 -12.88
CA VAL A 105 -2.87 -6.56 -12.75
C VAL A 105 -3.22 -7.30 -11.46
N PHE A 106 -3.34 -6.59 -10.35
CA PHE A 106 -3.72 -7.18 -9.07
C PHE A 106 -5.10 -7.84 -9.15
N ARG A 107 -6.09 -7.12 -9.68
CA ARG A 107 -7.46 -7.64 -9.83
C ARG A 107 -7.51 -8.86 -10.74
N ASN A 108 -6.78 -8.86 -11.84
CA ASN A 108 -6.73 -10.00 -12.76
C ASN A 108 -6.08 -11.23 -12.12
N LYS A 109 -5.12 -11.02 -11.22
CA LYS A 109 -4.43 -12.11 -10.52
C LYS A 109 -5.24 -12.67 -9.34
N TYR A 110 -5.83 -11.80 -8.52
CA TYR A 110 -6.48 -12.17 -7.27
C TYR A 110 -8.01 -12.11 -7.32
N PHE A 111 -8.60 -11.74 -8.45
CA PHE A 111 -10.05 -11.62 -8.71
C PHE A 111 -10.76 -10.62 -7.81
N GLN A 112 -10.01 -9.70 -7.21
CA GLN A 112 -10.52 -8.57 -6.44
C GLN A 112 -9.45 -7.49 -6.29
N LEU A 113 -9.86 -6.29 -5.89
CA LEU A 113 -8.93 -5.21 -5.55
C LEU A 113 -8.23 -5.49 -4.21
N PRO A 114 -7.08 -4.83 -3.94
CA PRO A 114 -6.50 -4.87 -2.60
C PRO A 114 -7.51 -4.46 -1.53
N ARG A 115 -7.36 -4.99 -0.33
CA ARG A 115 -8.34 -4.90 0.77
C ARG A 115 -8.91 -3.50 1.00
N TYR A 116 -8.06 -2.47 0.91
CA TYR A 116 -8.46 -1.09 1.20
C TYR A 116 -8.66 -0.22 -0.04
N ASN A 117 -8.57 -0.78 -1.23
CA ASN A 117 -8.95 -0.10 -2.47
C ASN A 117 -10.45 -0.29 -2.74
N LYS A 118 -11.12 0.81 -3.16
CA LYS A 118 -12.57 0.82 -3.39
C LYS A 118 -12.96 1.15 -4.82
N VAL A 119 -12.10 1.84 -5.57
CA VAL A 119 -12.39 2.34 -6.91
C VAL A 119 -11.78 1.45 -7.97
N ARG A 120 -12.58 1.05 -8.96
CA ARG A 120 -12.09 0.28 -10.11
C ARG A 120 -11.12 1.11 -10.93
N PRO A 121 -9.94 0.56 -11.28
CA PRO A 121 -9.01 1.25 -12.12
C PRO A 121 -9.48 1.33 -13.58
N THR A 122 -9.07 2.39 -14.25
CA THR A 122 -9.15 2.52 -15.71
C THR A 122 -7.75 2.80 -16.22
N ALA A 123 -7.05 1.76 -16.67
CA ALA A 123 -5.72 1.89 -17.22
C ALA A 123 -5.76 2.00 -18.74
N ARG A 124 -4.87 2.81 -19.30
CA ARG A 124 -4.62 2.86 -20.75
C ARG A 124 -3.78 1.64 -21.11
N GLU A 125 -4.29 0.82 -22.04
CA GLU A 125 -3.59 -0.39 -22.48
C GLU A 125 -2.24 -0.06 -23.15
N GLY A 126 -1.27 -0.96 -22.98
CA GLY A 126 0.01 -0.91 -23.65
C GLY A 126 0.99 0.17 -23.16
N LEU A 127 0.63 0.92 -22.12
CA LEU A 127 1.50 1.97 -21.60
C LEU A 127 2.69 1.41 -20.80
N PHE A 128 2.50 0.29 -20.11
CA PHE A 128 3.51 -0.38 -19.30
C PHE A 128 3.64 -1.85 -19.69
N SER A 129 4.83 -2.42 -19.50
CA SER A 129 5.05 -3.86 -19.66
C SER A 129 4.23 -4.64 -18.65
N THR A 130 3.32 -5.49 -19.10
CA THR A 130 2.54 -6.37 -18.22
C THR A 130 3.45 -7.27 -17.37
N LYS A 131 4.54 -7.76 -17.95
CA LYS A 131 5.54 -8.57 -17.25
C LYS A 131 6.19 -7.81 -16.09
N ALA A 132 6.53 -6.53 -16.31
CA ALA A 132 7.12 -5.70 -15.25
C ALA A 132 6.12 -5.42 -14.12
N LEU A 133 4.87 -5.14 -14.45
CA LEU A 133 3.81 -4.93 -13.46
C LEU A 133 3.51 -6.20 -12.67
N ASP A 134 3.42 -7.33 -13.34
CA ASP A 134 3.20 -8.63 -12.69
C ASP A 134 4.35 -8.98 -11.74
N LYS A 135 5.58 -8.70 -12.13
CA LYS A 135 6.75 -8.90 -11.27
C LYS A 135 6.63 -8.09 -9.97
N ILE A 136 6.25 -6.82 -10.06
CA ILE A 136 6.06 -5.97 -8.88
C ILE A 136 4.99 -6.54 -7.95
N ILE A 137 3.83 -6.89 -8.49
CA ILE A 137 2.73 -7.47 -7.71
C ILE A 137 3.13 -8.81 -7.09
N SER A 138 3.84 -9.64 -7.84
CA SER A 138 4.24 -10.99 -7.40
C SER A 138 5.30 -10.96 -6.29
N GLU A 139 6.10 -9.91 -6.16
CA GLU A 139 7.08 -9.77 -5.08
C GLU A 139 6.43 -9.85 -3.69
N PHE A 140 5.15 -9.50 -3.58
CA PHE A 140 4.39 -9.54 -2.32
C PHE A 140 3.61 -10.84 -2.10
N HIS A 141 3.80 -11.81 -2.98
CA HIS A 141 3.22 -13.15 -2.84
C HIS A 141 4.12 -14.08 -2.01
N LEU A 142 5.40 -13.76 -1.90
CA LEU A 142 6.41 -14.56 -1.19
C LEU A 142 6.52 -14.21 0.30
#